data_01a5722b40ea46d9010be67ff4af62b2
#
_entry.id   01a5722b40ea46d9010be67ff4af62b2
#
_cell.length_a   1.000
_cell.length_b   1.000
_cell.length_c   1.000
_cell.angle_alpha   90.00
_cell.angle_beta   90.00
_cell.angle_gamma   90.00
#
_symmetry.space_group_name_H-M   'P 1'
#
loop_
_entity.id
_entity.type
_entity.pdbx_description
1 polymer ?
#
loop_
_entity_poly.entity_id
_entity_poly.type
_entity_poly.pdbx_seq_one_letter_code
_entity_poly.pdbx_strand_id
1 'polypeptide(L)'
;MKIGLMLTSSCNFKCRHCMVDSVNQKSVADKLVIKRFYEIVRYNKPDTVCIVGGEPLLYLDFVEEIVKTLKAVCDSFLVYSNGSFLLDENKRNRVRDLGIQVRISKTKFHKDFWNEDIEKLINDSPYWKVDLMKDDIKIFPRGRALSNNVYQDQICPCSLITQEYHGKWHSDRFLVMQDGSVNIWCPCMSLELANVFKDSIITHDLLVEREKHLRGYLSSVNMIHDSMLFMCNEVCDRFKVTKDGIFRDGELMKNFDI
;
A
#
# COMPACT_ATOMS: atom_id res chain seq x y z
N MET A 1 8.57 11.47 3.23
CA MET A 1 7.19 10.89 3.15
C MET A 1 7.04 10.06 1.88
N LYS A 2 6.27 8.96 1.93
CA LYS A 2 5.94 8.12 0.76
C LYS A 2 4.43 8.07 0.57
N ILE A 3 3.98 8.26 -0.67
CA ILE A 3 2.56 8.11 -1.01
C ILE A 3 2.42 7.03 -2.07
N GLY A 4 1.54 6.07 -1.82
CA GLY A 4 1.25 4.98 -2.73
C GLY A 4 -0.11 5.09 -3.39
N LEU A 5 -0.26 4.44 -4.54
CA LEU A 5 -1.53 4.17 -5.20
C LEU A 5 -1.69 2.67 -5.36
N MET A 6 -2.79 2.13 -4.88
CA MET A 6 -3.23 0.80 -5.27
C MET A 6 -3.90 0.88 -6.64
N LEU A 7 -3.08 0.74 -7.70
CA LEU A 7 -3.55 0.93 -9.08
C LEU A 7 -4.56 -0.14 -9.50
N THR A 8 -4.35 -1.38 -9.05
CA THR A 8 -5.15 -2.51 -9.53
C THR A 8 -5.26 -3.61 -8.48
N SER A 9 -6.39 -4.30 -8.45
CA SER A 9 -6.54 -5.58 -7.77
C SER A 9 -6.34 -6.78 -8.71
N SER A 10 -6.15 -6.54 -10.02
CA SER A 10 -5.87 -7.60 -10.99
C SER A 10 -4.45 -8.14 -10.81
N CYS A 11 -4.31 -9.46 -10.91
CA CYS A 11 -3.02 -10.14 -10.89
C CYS A 11 -3.07 -11.39 -11.76
N ASN A 12 -1.99 -11.66 -12.47
CA ASN A 12 -1.82 -12.89 -13.25
C ASN A 12 -1.31 -14.07 -12.40
N PHE A 13 -0.96 -13.83 -11.12
CA PHE A 13 -0.59 -14.88 -10.17
C PHE A 13 -1.72 -15.14 -9.17
N LYS A 14 -1.83 -16.38 -8.71
CA LYS A 14 -2.79 -16.83 -7.68
C LYS A 14 -2.07 -17.25 -6.39
N CYS A 15 -1.20 -16.38 -5.88
CA CYS A 15 -0.39 -16.68 -4.70
C CYS A 15 -1.26 -16.97 -3.47
N ARG A 16 -0.99 -18.09 -2.79
CA ARG A 16 -1.75 -18.51 -1.60
C ARG A 16 -1.66 -17.51 -0.44
N HIS A 17 -0.57 -16.76 -0.37
CA HIS A 17 -0.28 -15.77 0.68
C HIS A 17 -0.75 -14.35 0.34
N CYS A 18 -1.50 -14.15 -0.73
CA CYS A 18 -1.92 -12.83 -1.16
C CYS A 18 -2.84 -12.17 -0.13
N MET A 19 -2.41 -11.05 0.44
CA MET A 19 -3.15 -10.32 1.47
C MET A 19 -4.22 -9.38 0.91
N VAL A 20 -4.17 -9.07 -0.40
CA VAL A 20 -5.15 -8.18 -1.06
C VAL A 20 -6.16 -8.96 -1.91
N ASP A 21 -6.10 -10.28 -1.86
CA ASP A 21 -6.97 -11.19 -2.64
C ASP A 21 -7.05 -10.86 -4.13
N SER A 22 -5.90 -10.52 -4.70
CA SER A 22 -5.81 -10.16 -6.12
C SER A 22 -6.30 -11.27 -7.02
N VAL A 23 -7.13 -10.91 -8.00
CA VAL A 23 -7.81 -11.85 -8.89
C VAL A 23 -7.49 -11.55 -10.35
N ASN A 24 -7.65 -12.55 -11.21
CA ASN A 24 -7.50 -12.40 -12.66
C ASN A 24 -8.75 -11.76 -13.29
N GLN A 25 -9.22 -10.65 -12.72
CA GLN A 25 -10.29 -9.82 -13.28
C GLN A 25 -9.72 -8.44 -13.63
N LYS A 26 -10.20 -7.85 -14.72
CA LYS A 26 -9.79 -6.48 -15.08
C LYS A 26 -10.35 -5.51 -14.05
N SER A 27 -9.48 -4.96 -13.24
CA SER A 27 -9.81 -3.97 -12.22
C SER A 27 -8.67 -2.96 -12.10
N VAL A 28 -8.93 -1.74 -12.46
CA VAL A 28 -8.00 -0.61 -12.34
C VAL A 28 -8.69 0.48 -11.54
N ALA A 29 -7.94 1.26 -10.80
CA ALA A 29 -8.46 2.41 -10.07
C ALA A 29 -9.23 3.34 -11.03
N ASP A 30 -10.36 3.86 -10.56
CA ASP A 30 -11.17 4.80 -11.33
C ASP A 30 -10.36 6.03 -11.72
N LYS A 31 -10.65 6.61 -12.88
CA LYS A 31 -9.96 7.80 -13.38
C LYS A 31 -10.04 8.98 -12.41
N LEU A 32 -11.14 9.10 -11.66
CA LEU A 32 -11.29 10.14 -10.65
C LEU A 32 -10.36 9.88 -9.46
N VAL A 33 -10.20 8.64 -9.02
CA VAL A 33 -9.22 8.27 -7.97
C VAL A 33 -7.80 8.61 -8.43
N ILE A 34 -7.44 8.27 -9.67
CA ILE A 34 -6.13 8.61 -10.25
C ILE A 34 -5.93 10.12 -10.32
N LYS A 35 -6.93 10.88 -10.76
CA LYS A 35 -6.88 12.35 -10.80
C LYS A 35 -6.66 12.93 -9.39
N ARG A 36 -7.43 12.46 -8.41
CA ARG A 36 -7.29 12.89 -7.00
C ARG A 36 -5.94 12.49 -6.42
N PHE A 37 -5.41 11.33 -6.78
CA PHE A 37 -4.06 10.93 -6.43
C PHE A 37 -3.01 11.92 -6.95
N TYR A 38 -3.14 12.41 -8.20
CA TYR A 38 -2.23 13.45 -8.71
C TYR A 38 -2.30 14.74 -7.88
N GLU A 39 -3.49 15.15 -7.44
CA GLU A 39 -3.68 16.33 -6.59
C GLU A 39 -3.00 16.14 -5.23
N ILE A 40 -3.18 14.98 -4.59
CA ILE A 40 -2.54 14.62 -3.34
C ILE A 40 -1.01 14.67 -3.47
N VAL A 41 -0.45 14.08 -4.52
CA VAL A 41 1.00 14.06 -4.75
C VAL A 41 1.54 15.47 -5.00
N ARG A 42 0.87 16.26 -5.84
CA ARG A 42 1.29 17.65 -6.13
C ARG A 42 1.26 18.54 -4.88
N TYR A 43 0.26 18.36 -4.04
CA TYR A 43 0.12 19.14 -2.80
C TYR A 43 1.18 18.76 -1.77
N ASN A 44 1.39 17.47 -1.56
CA ASN A 44 2.24 16.95 -0.49
C ASN A 44 3.72 16.80 -0.88
N LYS A 45 4.05 16.78 -2.16
CA LYS A 45 5.42 16.64 -2.71
C LYS A 45 6.22 15.53 -1.99
N PRO A 46 5.78 14.28 -2.07
CA PRO A 46 6.45 13.18 -1.38
C PRO A 46 7.84 12.91 -1.95
N ASP A 47 8.72 12.33 -1.13
CA ASP A 47 10.05 11.88 -1.59
C ASP A 47 9.95 10.70 -2.57
N THR A 48 8.90 9.89 -2.44
CA THR A 48 8.68 8.72 -3.28
C THR A 48 7.20 8.50 -3.56
N VAL A 49 6.86 8.32 -4.82
CA VAL A 49 5.57 7.79 -5.26
C VAL A 49 5.71 6.29 -5.47
N CYS A 50 4.80 5.52 -4.86
CA CYS A 50 4.79 4.08 -4.99
C CYS A 50 3.54 3.62 -5.74
N ILE A 51 3.68 2.65 -6.64
CA ILE A 51 2.56 2.03 -7.34
C ILE A 51 2.51 0.57 -6.94
N VAL A 52 1.38 0.18 -6.36
CA VAL A 52 1.15 -1.16 -5.83
C VAL A 52 -0.16 -1.72 -6.36
N GLY A 53 -0.47 -2.97 -5.99
CA GLY A 53 -1.74 -3.60 -6.34
C GLY A 53 -1.61 -5.11 -6.37
N GLY A 54 -2.37 -5.76 -7.25
CA GLY A 54 -2.13 -7.14 -7.64
C GLY A 54 -0.83 -7.23 -8.43
N GLU A 55 -0.89 -6.91 -9.72
CA GLU A 55 0.29 -6.73 -10.58
C GLU A 55 0.13 -5.44 -11.41
N PRO A 56 0.73 -4.34 -10.95
CA PRO A 56 0.59 -3.04 -11.63
C PRO A 56 1.11 -3.03 -13.07
N LEU A 57 2.15 -3.82 -13.39
CA LEU A 57 2.75 -3.85 -14.72
C LEU A 57 1.93 -4.63 -15.76
N LEU A 58 0.78 -5.20 -15.37
CA LEU A 58 -0.26 -5.59 -16.33
C LEU A 58 -0.88 -4.36 -17.01
N TYR A 59 -0.85 -3.23 -16.35
CA TYR A 59 -1.41 -1.95 -16.79
C TYR A 59 -0.30 -0.89 -16.98
N LEU A 60 0.74 -1.28 -17.71
CA LEU A 60 1.95 -0.46 -17.91
C LEU A 60 1.64 0.93 -18.47
N ASP A 61 0.64 1.07 -19.34
CA ASP A 61 0.25 2.37 -19.90
C ASP A 61 -0.19 3.36 -18.81
N PHE A 62 -0.94 2.89 -17.80
CA PHE A 62 -1.31 3.71 -16.64
C PHE A 62 -0.10 4.05 -15.77
N VAL A 63 0.81 3.09 -15.57
CA VAL A 63 2.05 3.34 -14.81
C VAL A 63 2.88 4.42 -15.50
N GLU A 64 3.01 4.35 -16.83
CA GLU A 64 3.70 5.38 -17.62
C GLU A 64 3.04 6.75 -17.52
N GLU A 65 1.71 6.79 -17.62
CA GLU A 65 0.96 8.04 -17.49
C GLU A 65 1.19 8.67 -16.11
N ILE A 66 1.11 7.88 -15.03
CA ILE A 66 1.33 8.36 -13.66
C ILE A 66 2.74 8.91 -13.51
N VAL A 67 3.75 8.17 -13.95
CA VAL A 67 5.15 8.60 -13.87
C VAL A 67 5.37 9.90 -14.65
N LYS A 68 4.95 9.95 -15.91
CA LYS A 68 5.09 11.14 -16.76
C LYS A 68 4.38 12.36 -16.18
N THR A 69 3.17 12.17 -15.62
CA THR A 69 2.37 13.25 -15.05
C THR A 69 2.98 13.83 -13.77
N LEU A 70 3.64 12.98 -12.96
CA LEU A 70 4.14 13.36 -11.65
C LEU A 70 5.65 13.63 -11.59
N LYS A 71 6.38 13.37 -12.67
CA LYS A 71 7.85 13.54 -12.72
C LYS A 71 8.32 14.97 -12.41
N ALA A 72 7.48 15.98 -12.66
CA ALA A 72 7.79 17.38 -12.34
C ALA A 72 7.72 17.69 -10.82
N VAL A 73 7.14 16.81 -10.00
CA VAL A 73 6.91 17.05 -8.57
C VAL A 73 7.48 15.96 -7.67
N CYS A 74 7.90 14.84 -8.25
CA CYS A 74 8.52 13.72 -7.54
C CYS A 74 9.54 13.04 -8.44
N ASP A 75 10.77 12.87 -7.97
CA ASP A 75 11.85 12.26 -8.73
C ASP A 75 11.98 10.74 -8.51
N SER A 76 11.39 10.22 -7.44
CA SER A 76 11.51 8.81 -7.08
C SER A 76 10.19 8.07 -7.25
N PHE A 77 10.18 7.09 -8.14
CA PHE A 77 9.06 6.19 -8.38
C PHE A 77 9.45 4.75 -8.08
N LEU A 78 8.59 4.05 -7.37
CA LEU A 78 8.78 2.66 -6.99
C LEU A 78 7.54 1.84 -7.34
N VAL A 79 7.72 0.81 -8.15
CA VAL A 79 6.66 -0.15 -8.50
C VAL A 79 6.93 -1.48 -7.81
N TYR A 80 5.92 -2.05 -7.16
CA TYR A 80 5.98 -3.40 -6.62
C TYR A 80 5.40 -4.38 -7.64
N SER A 81 6.14 -5.43 -7.99
CA SER A 81 5.78 -6.37 -9.04
C SER A 81 6.07 -7.81 -8.63
N ASN A 82 5.31 -8.75 -9.19
CA ASN A 82 5.59 -10.17 -9.11
C ASN A 82 6.68 -10.63 -10.10
N GLY A 83 7.17 -9.74 -10.96
CA GLY A 83 8.23 -9.99 -11.92
C GLY A 83 7.78 -10.54 -13.27
N SER A 84 6.49 -10.83 -13.48
CA SER A 84 6.02 -11.44 -14.74
C SER A 84 6.28 -10.59 -15.99
N PHE A 85 6.46 -9.27 -15.84
CA PHE A 85 6.83 -8.38 -16.94
C PHE A 85 8.20 -8.72 -17.54
N LEU A 86 9.07 -9.41 -16.78
CA LEU A 86 10.41 -9.83 -17.26
C LEU A 86 10.34 -10.82 -18.43
N LEU A 87 9.25 -11.53 -18.59
CA LEU A 87 9.06 -12.45 -19.71
C LEU A 87 8.74 -11.75 -21.04
N ASP A 88 8.39 -10.46 -21.01
CA ASP A 88 8.05 -9.66 -22.17
C ASP A 88 9.11 -8.60 -22.43
N GLU A 89 9.87 -8.75 -23.53
CA GLU A 89 10.97 -7.85 -23.87
C GLU A 89 10.50 -6.40 -24.06
N ASN A 90 9.36 -6.20 -24.71
CA ASN A 90 8.80 -4.86 -24.91
C ASN A 90 8.49 -4.20 -23.56
N LYS A 91 7.83 -4.92 -22.64
CA LYS A 91 7.57 -4.41 -21.30
C LYS A 91 8.85 -4.11 -20.53
N ARG A 92 9.85 -5.00 -20.59
CA ARG A 92 11.15 -4.75 -19.95
C ARG A 92 11.77 -3.44 -20.42
N ASN A 93 11.79 -3.24 -21.74
CA ASN A 93 12.37 -2.04 -22.35
C ASN A 93 11.60 -0.79 -21.91
N ARG A 94 10.28 -0.80 -21.99
CA ARG A 94 9.43 0.32 -21.55
C ARG A 94 9.65 0.65 -20.06
N VAL A 95 9.68 -0.35 -19.19
CA VAL A 95 9.91 -0.15 -17.74
C VAL A 95 11.30 0.43 -17.49
N ARG A 96 12.32 -0.05 -18.20
CA ARG A 96 13.69 0.49 -18.12
C ARG A 96 13.73 1.97 -18.57
N ASP A 97 13.08 2.28 -19.68
CA ASP A 97 13.11 3.61 -20.29
C ASP A 97 12.35 4.66 -19.43
N LEU A 98 11.43 4.22 -18.56
CA LEU A 98 10.81 5.08 -17.57
C LEU A 98 11.78 5.55 -16.47
N GLY A 99 12.88 4.85 -16.25
CA GLY A 99 13.85 5.18 -15.20
C GLY A 99 13.31 5.01 -13.78
N ILE A 100 12.31 4.16 -13.58
CA ILE A 100 11.69 3.87 -12.29
C ILE A 100 12.38 2.71 -11.58
N GLN A 101 12.27 2.65 -10.27
CA GLN A 101 12.69 1.48 -9.50
C GLN A 101 11.58 0.43 -9.50
N VAL A 102 11.93 -0.81 -9.77
CA VAL A 102 11.00 -1.94 -9.62
C VAL A 102 11.48 -2.86 -8.52
N ARG A 103 10.61 -3.11 -7.56
CA ARG A 103 10.83 -4.03 -6.47
C ARG A 103 10.10 -5.34 -6.78
N ILE A 104 10.86 -6.39 -7.05
CA ILE A 104 10.33 -7.68 -7.50
C ILE A 104 10.25 -8.64 -6.32
N SER A 105 9.06 -9.17 -6.05
CA SER A 105 8.84 -10.11 -4.96
C SER A 105 9.34 -11.50 -5.32
N LYS A 106 10.34 -12.01 -4.58
CA LYS A 106 10.80 -13.41 -4.66
C LYS A 106 10.50 -14.12 -3.37
N THR A 107 9.46 -14.96 -3.37
CA THR A 107 9.04 -15.71 -2.19
C THR A 107 8.94 -17.19 -2.51
N LYS A 108 8.88 -18.05 -1.48
CA LYS A 108 8.62 -19.49 -1.65
C LYS A 108 7.31 -19.81 -2.40
N PHE A 109 6.37 -18.86 -2.44
CA PHE A 109 5.09 -19.00 -3.15
C PHE A 109 5.19 -18.64 -4.64
N HIS A 110 6.33 -18.12 -5.09
CA HIS A 110 6.63 -17.78 -6.49
C HIS A 110 7.67 -18.73 -7.10
N LYS A 111 8.05 -19.80 -6.41
CA LYS A 111 9.15 -20.68 -6.81
C LYS A 111 9.03 -21.24 -8.23
N ASP A 112 7.80 -21.51 -8.68
CA ASP A 112 7.55 -22.05 -10.02
C ASP A 112 7.80 -21.02 -11.15
N PHE A 113 7.82 -19.74 -10.81
CA PHE A 113 8.15 -18.66 -11.72
C PHE A 113 9.67 -18.40 -11.80
N TRP A 114 10.37 -18.61 -10.67
CA TRP A 114 11.80 -18.28 -10.56
C TRP A 114 12.68 -19.38 -11.16
N ASN A 115 13.52 -19.00 -12.12
CA ASN A 115 14.53 -19.84 -12.76
C ASN A 115 15.77 -19.01 -13.08
N GLU A 116 16.83 -19.66 -13.60
CA GLU A 116 18.11 -19.01 -13.91
C GLU A 116 17.98 -17.89 -14.94
N ASP A 117 17.08 -18.03 -15.93
CA ASP A 117 16.87 -17.01 -16.96
C ASP A 117 16.29 -15.73 -16.36
N ILE A 118 15.31 -15.86 -15.47
CA ILE A 118 14.72 -14.73 -14.74
C ILE A 118 15.77 -14.05 -13.86
N GLU A 119 16.58 -14.82 -13.15
CA GLU A 119 17.64 -14.28 -12.30
C GLU A 119 18.67 -13.51 -13.12
N LYS A 120 19.04 -14.02 -14.29
CA LYS A 120 19.94 -13.33 -15.21
C LYS A 120 19.35 -12.00 -15.68
N LEU A 121 18.08 -11.99 -16.12
CA LEU A 121 17.41 -10.75 -16.55
C LEU A 121 17.37 -9.68 -15.46
N ILE A 122 17.30 -10.07 -14.20
CA ILE A 122 17.32 -9.15 -13.07
C ILE A 122 18.73 -8.60 -12.85
N ASN A 123 19.72 -9.47 -12.84
CA ASN A 123 21.11 -9.09 -12.59
C ASN A 123 21.68 -8.17 -13.68
N ASP A 124 21.15 -8.25 -14.89
CA ASP A 124 21.55 -7.43 -16.03
C ASP A 124 21.02 -5.97 -15.96
N SER A 125 20.21 -5.63 -14.94
CA SER A 125 19.65 -4.28 -14.83
C SER A 125 19.79 -3.67 -13.42
N PRO A 126 20.34 -2.45 -13.30
CA PRO A 126 20.45 -1.75 -12.03
C PRO A 126 19.10 -1.20 -11.51
N TYR A 127 18.07 -1.16 -12.35
CA TYR A 127 16.75 -0.59 -12.01
C TYR A 127 15.87 -1.54 -11.23
N TRP A 128 16.17 -2.84 -11.23
CA TRP A 128 15.35 -3.85 -10.61
C TRP A 128 15.98 -4.36 -9.32
N LYS A 129 15.25 -4.24 -8.23
CA LYS A 129 15.67 -4.76 -6.92
C LYS A 129 14.81 -5.95 -6.58
N VAL A 130 15.42 -7.08 -6.31
CA VAL A 130 14.73 -8.25 -5.81
C VAL A 130 14.54 -8.08 -4.31
N ASP A 131 13.30 -7.99 -3.88
CA ASP A 131 12.97 -8.23 -2.48
C ASP A 131 12.99 -9.75 -2.27
N LEU A 132 14.13 -10.22 -1.84
CA LEU A 132 14.22 -11.55 -1.25
C LEU A 132 13.42 -11.49 0.05
N MET A 133 12.14 -11.80 -0.05
CA MET A 133 11.38 -12.03 1.14
C MET A 133 11.92 -13.32 1.73
N LYS A 134 12.67 -13.22 2.83
CA LYS A 134 13.20 -14.34 3.61
C LYS A 134 12.05 -15.23 4.04
N ASP A 135 12.31 -16.49 4.38
CA ASP A 135 11.29 -17.44 4.85
C ASP A 135 10.47 -16.94 6.04
N ASP A 136 10.94 -15.91 6.73
CA ASP A 136 10.32 -15.23 7.88
C ASP A 136 9.33 -14.11 7.53
N ILE A 137 8.79 -14.09 6.29
CA ILE A 137 7.79 -13.08 5.93
C ILE A 137 6.60 -13.18 6.86
N LYS A 138 6.33 -12.07 7.50
CA LYS A 138 5.09 -11.89 8.26
C LYS A 138 3.92 -11.78 7.28
N ILE A 139 3.18 -12.86 7.15
CA ILE A 139 1.95 -12.91 6.36
C ILE A 139 0.78 -12.70 7.32
N PHE A 140 -0.03 -11.70 7.03
CA PHE A 140 -1.18 -11.34 7.86
C PHE A 140 -2.42 -12.12 7.44
N PRO A 141 -3.37 -12.37 8.36
CA PRO A 141 -4.60 -13.11 8.10
C PRO A 141 -5.61 -12.27 7.29
N ARG A 142 -5.31 -12.04 6.01
CA ARG A 142 -6.12 -11.27 5.08
C ARG A 142 -6.14 -11.88 3.69
N GLY A 143 -7.22 -11.58 2.94
CA GLY A 143 -7.38 -12.05 1.58
C GLY A 143 -7.19 -13.56 1.47
N ARG A 144 -6.52 -14.03 0.41
CA ARG A 144 -6.23 -15.46 0.25
C ARG A 144 -5.30 -16.05 1.30
N ALA A 145 -4.48 -15.24 1.96
CA ALA A 145 -3.66 -15.73 3.07
C ALA A 145 -4.53 -16.25 4.21
N LEU A 146 -5.61 -15.52 4.54
CA LEU A 146 -6.60 -15.93 5.53
C LEU A 146 -7.36 -17.19 5.06
N SER A 147 -7.94 -17.15 3.84
CA SER A 147 -8.73 -18.26 3.31
C SER A 147 -7.94 -19.56 3.15
N ASN A 148 -6.65 -19.49 2.89
CA ASN A 148 -5.76 -20.64 2.74
C ASN A 148 -5.04 -21.05 4.03
N ASN A 149 -5.31 -20.37 5.15
CA ASN A 149 -4.62 -20.57 6.42
C ASN A 149 -3.08 -20.50 6.29
N VAL A 150 -2.59 -19.52 5.49
CA VAL A 150 -1.17 -19.28 5.22
C VAL A 150 -0.78 -17.96 5.85
N TYR A 151 -0.88 -17.87 7.15
CA TYR A 151 -0.47 -16.72 7.92
C TYR A 151 0.13 -17.17 9.24
N GLN A 152 0.78 -16.25 9.91
CA GLN A 152 1.26 -16.47 11.27
C GLN A 152 0.33 -15.72 12.22
N ASP A 153 -0.06 -16.32 13.32
CA ASP A 153 -0.74 -15.63 14.41
C ASP A 153 0.19 -14.57 14.96
N GLN A 154 0.03 -13.37 14.46
CA GLN A 154 0.89 -12.25 14.81
C GLN A 154 0.09 -11.02 15.13
N ILE A 155 0.54 -10.39 16.14
CA ILE A 155 0.21 -9.06 16.56
C ILE A 155 0.55 -8.08 15.40
N CYS A 156 -0.38 -7.22 15.05
CA CYS A 156 -0.20 -6.25 13.98
C CYS A 156 1.05 -5.39 14.21
N PRO A 157 1.98 -5.31 13.24
CA PRO A 157 3.17 -4.50 13.39
C PRO A 157 2.91 -2.99 13.24
N CYS A 158 1.67 -2.54 13.22
CA CYS A 158 1.36 -1.10 13.17
C CYS A 158 2.03 -0.33 14.30
N SER A 159 2.11 -0.95 15.49
CA SER A 159 2.88 -0.41 16.61
C SER A 159 4.39 -0.42 16.34
N LEU A 160 4.90 -1.43 15.65
CA LEU A 160 6.32 -1.54 15.29
C LEU A 160 6.72 -0.51 14.25
N ILE A 161 5.89 -0.27 13.24
CA ILE A 161 6.17 0.73 12.19
C ILE A 161 6.26 2.14 12.79
N THR A 162 5.49 2.43 13.83
CA THR A 162 5.46 3.76 14.45
C THR A 162 6.51 3.92 15.54
N GLN A 163 6.92 2.86 16.23
CA GLN A 163 7.92 2.94 17.31
C GLN A 163 9.36 2.72 16.85
N GLU A 164 9.60 1.77 15.97
CA GLU A 164 10.98 1.40 15.62
C GLU A 164 11.59 2.24 14.51
N TYR A 165 10.78 2.80 13.59
CA TYR A 165 11.35 3.44 12.41
C TYR A 165 11.81 4.88 12.63
N HIS A 166 11.30 5.66 13.61
CA HIS A 166 11.77 7.06 13.80
C HIS A 166 11.52 7.65 15.18
N GLY A 167 11.11 6.92 16.20
CA GLY A 167 10.66 7.51 17.46
C GLY A 167 9.46 8.45 17.31
N LYS A 168 8.76 8.39 16.16
CA LYS A 168 7.59 9.19 15.83
C LYS A 168 6.35 8.31 15.85
N TRP A 169 5.31 8.79 16.51
CA TRP A 169 4.02 8.12 16.65
C TRP A 169 3.16 8.09 15.37
N HIS A 170 3.66 8.64 14.23
CA HIS A 170 2.87 8.81 13.01
C HIS A 170 3.56 8.16 11.82
N SER A 171 2.76 7.53 10.97
CA SER A 171 3.24 7.00 9.72
C SER A 171 3.66 8.13 8.78
N ASP A 172 4.80 7.96 8.12
CA ASP A 172 5.23 8.78 6.98
C ASP A 172 4.81 8.16 5.63
N ARG A 173 3.92 7.16 5.66
CA ARG A 173 3.52 6.37 4.49
C ARG A 173 2.03 6.21 4.42
N PHE A 174 1.45 6.63 3.30
CA PHE A 174 0.02 6.53 3.03
C PHE A 174 -0.24 5.87 1.70
N LEU A 175 -1.38 5.21 1.58
CA LEU A 175 -1.80 4.49 0.39
C LEU A 175 -3.21 4.91 -0.01
N VAL A 176 -3.37 5.40 -1.24
CA VAL A 176 -4.66 5.64 -1.86
C VAL A 176 -5.13 4.32 -2.47
N MET A 177 -6.28 3.85 -2.03
CA MET A 177 -6.88 2.60 -2.48
C MET A 177 -7.76 2.81 -3.72
N GLN A 178 -8.14 1.74 -4.41
CA GLN A 178 -9.00 1.79 -5.59
C GLN A 178 -10.39 2.37 -5.33
N ASP A 179 -10.91 2.20 -4.11
CA ASP A 179 -12.21 2.75 -3.66
C ASP A 179 -12.12 4.21 -3.21
N GLY A 180 -10.94 4.83 -3.34
CA GLY A 180 -10.68 6.21 -2.96
C GLY A 180 -10.37 6.40 -1.47
N SER A 181 -10.36 5.37 -0.65
CA SER A 181 -9.90 5.47 0.73
C SER A 181 -8.39 5.78 0.78
N VAL A 182 -7.98 6.58 1.76
CA VAL A 182 -6.58 6.90 2.03
C VAL A 182 -6.21 6.30 3.36
N ASN A 183 -5.37 5.31 3.32
CA ASN A 183 -5.04 4.45 4.45
C ASN A 183 -3.59 4.64 4.88
N ILE A 184 -3.31 4.34 6.15
CA ILE A 184 -1.92 4.13 6.56
C ILE A 184 -1.36 2.97 5.73
N TRP A 185 -0.19 3.17 5.16
CA TRP A 185 0.49 2.09 4.46
C TRP A 185 1.15 1.14 5.46
N CYS A 186 0.33 0.36 6.09
CA CYS A 186 0.74 -0.80 6.88
C CYS A 186 0.52 -2.08 6.06
N PRO A 187 1.04 -3.21 6.49
CA PRO A 187 0.78 -4.49 5.81
C PRO A 187 -0.70 -4.84 5.68
N CYS A 188 -1.54 -4.34 6.58
CA CYS A 188 -2.99 -4.56 6.55
C CYS A 188 -3.72 -3.64 5.58
N MET A 189 -3.18 -2.45 5.29
CA MET A 189 -3.72 -1.46 4.35
C MET A 189 -5.21 -1.12 4.56
N SER A 190 -5.72 -1.14 5.79
CA SER A 190 -7.16 -1.07 6.04
C SER A 190 -7.62 0.04 6.96
N LEU A 191 -6.71 0.75 7.61
CA LEU A 191 -7.09 1.88 8.44
C LEU A 191 -7.33 3.12 7.58
N GLU A 192 -8.58 3.40 7.27
CA GLU A 192 -8.99 4.58 6.50
C GLU A 192 -8.88 5.85 7.36
N LEU A 193 -8.06 6.80 6.91
CA LEU A 193 -7.90 8.12 7.53
C LEU A 193 -8.53 9.24 6.72
N ALA A 194 -8.77 9.03 5.44
CA ALA A 194 -9.41 10.00 4.54
C ALA A 194 -10.02 9.29 3.34
N ASN A 195 -10.81 10.03 2.55
CA ASN A 195 -11.37 9.51 1.33
C ASN A 195 -11.38 10.58 0.24
N VAL A 196 -10.85 10.25 -0.96
CA VAL A 196 -10.69 11.18 -2.06
C VAL A 196 -12.01 11.77 -2.59
N PHE A 197 -13.13 11.13 -2.31
CA PHE A 197 -14.46 11.60 -2.72
C PHE A 197 -15.13 12.49 -1.67
N LYS A 198 -14.67 12.44 -0.42
CA LYS A 198 -15.28 13.13 0.72
C LYS A 198 -14.45 14.32 1.20
N ASP A 199 -13.14 14.19 1.15
CA ASP A 199 -12.20 15.20 1.62
C ASP A 199 -11.74 16.05 0.44
N SER A 200 -11.99 17.37 0.49
CA SER A 200 -11.63 18.31 -0.58
C SER A 200 -10.11 18.44 -0.76
N ILE A 201 -9.39 18.47 0.35
CA ILE A 201 -7.92 18.56 0.39
C ILE A 201 -7.41 17.48 1.34
N ILE A 202 -6.46 16.67 0.87
CA ILE A 202 -5.81 15.62 1.68
C ILE A 202 -4.33 15.94 1.79
N THR A 203 -3.94 16.37 3.01
CA THR A 203 -2.56 16.70 3.34
C THR A 203 -1.96 15.65 4.27
N HIS A 204 -0.63 15.60 4.32
CA HIS A 204 0.07 14.79 5.31
C HIS A 204 -0.34 15.18 6.74
N ASP A 205 -0.43 16.47 7.03
CA ASP A 205 -0.79 16.96 8.36
C ASP A 205 -2.20 16.53 8.75
N LEU A 206 -3.16 16.61 7.84
CA LEU A 206 -4.52 16.09 8.04
C LEU A 206 -4.52 14.60 8.39
N LEU A 207 -3.75 13.80 7.68
CA LEU A 207 -3.68 12.35 7.91
C LEU A 207 -3.01 12.04 9.26
N VAL A 208 -1.95 12.77 9.61
CA VAL A 208 -1.27 12.65 10.91
C VAL A 208 -2.19 13.06 12.05
N GLU A 209 -2.95 14.14 11.89
CA GLU A 209 -3.91 14.61 12.89
C GLU A 209 -5.02 13.58 13.14
N ARG A 210 -5.60 13.04 12.07
CA ARG A 210 -6.62 11.99 12.16
C ARG A 210 -6.10 10.72 12.81
N GLU A 211 -4.87 10.31 12.49
CA GLU A 211 -4.22 9.19 13.17
C GLU A 211 -4.05 9.45 14.66
N LYS A 212 -3.63 10.66 15.05
CA LYS A 212 -3.51 11.06 16.46
C LYS A 212 -4.86 10.97 17.19
N HIS A 213 -5.91 11.52 16.61
CA HIS A 213 -7.26 11.50 17.20
C HIS A 213 -7.72 10.07 17.41
N LEU A 214 -7.56 9.19 16.42
CA LEU A 214 -7.93 7.79 16.58
C LEU A 214 -7.14 7.11 17.71
N ARG A 215 -5.82 7.30 17.76
CA ARG A 215 -4.98 6.73 18.82
C ARG A 215 -5.40 7.23 20.20
N GLY A 216 -5.65 8.54 20.34
CA GLY A 216 -6.11 9.13 21.58
C GLY A 216 -7.47 8.54 22.01
N TYR A 217 -8.41 8.38 21.09
CA TYR A 217 -9.69 7.73 21.37
C TYR A 217 -9.51 6.27 21.82
N LEU A 218 -8.77 5.46 21.06
CA LEU A 218 -8.55 4.05 21.38
C LEU A 218 -7.87 3.86 22.73
N SER A 219 -6.94 4.76 23.10
CA SER A 219 -6.31 4.79 24.42
C SER A 219 -7.33 5.10 25.53
N SER A 220 -8.21 6.08 25.29
CA SER A 220 -9.22 6.49 26.29
C SER A 220 -10.27 5.42 26.60
N VAL A 221 -10.50 4.50 25.67
CA VAL A 221 -11.42 3.36 25.84
C VAL A 221 -10.69 2.04 26.16
N ASN A 222 -9.43 2.11 26.57
CA ASN A 222 -8.58 0.97 26.92
C ASN A 222 -8.44 -0.09 25.81
N MET A 223 -8.63 0.28 24.56
CA MET A 223 -8.36 -0.59 23.40
C MET A 223 -6.89 -0.59 22.99
N ILE A 224 -6.10 0.33 23.52
CA ILE A 224 -4.66 0.42 23.35
C ILE A 224 -4.03 0.57 24.73
N HIS A 225 -3.07 -0.28 25.06
CA HIS A 225 -2.19 -0.11 26.19
C HIS A 225 -0.85 0.46 25.74
N ASP A 226 -0.09 1.11 26.60
CA ASP A 226 1.17 1.80 26.28
C ASP A 226 2.25 0.92 25.65
N SER A 227 2.11 -0.41 25.72
CA SER A 227 3.05 -1.41 25.15
C SER A 227 2.62 -2.04 23.82
N MET A 228 1.69 -1.48 23.09
CA MET A 228 0.77 -1.92 22.33
C MET A 228 0.65 -2.41 21.00
N LEU A 229 0.03 -3.37 20.84
CA LEU A 229 -0.28 -4.32 19.80
C LEU A 229 -1.75 -4.22 19.37
N PHE A 230 -2.02 -3.51 18.27
CA PHE A 230 -3.33 -3.53 17.66
C PHE A 230 -3.65 -4.94 17.15
N MET A 231 -4.74 -5.50 17.57
CA MET A 231 -5.37 -6.59 16.83
C MET A 231 -5.95 -6.01 15.54
N CYS A 232 -5.35 -6.31 14.39
CA CYS A 232 -5.79 -5.76 13.10
C CYS A 232 -7.29 -5.87 12.88
N ASN A 233 -7.86 -7.02 13.25
CA ASN A 233 -9.27 -7.32 13.07
C ASN A 233 -10.19 -6.51 14.00
N GLU A 234 -9.69 -6.02 15.12
CA GLU A 234 -10.49 -5.26 16.08
C GLU A 234 -10.47 -3.76 15.83
N VAL A 235 -9.39 -3.26 15.23
CA VAL A 235 -9.22 -1.83 15.02
C VAL A 235 -9.24 -1.48 13.54
N CYS A 236 -8.32 -2.04 12.75
CA CYS A 236 -8.11 -1.56 11.40
C CYS A 236 -9.30 -1.80 10.45
N ASP A 237 -10.08 -2.87 10.66
CA ASP A 237 -11.22 -3.20 9.82
C ASP A 237 -12.52 -2.52 10.29
N ARG A 238 -12.57 -2.07 11.52
CA ARG A 238 -13.79 -1.57 12.15
C ARG A 238 -13.82 -0.05 12.32
N PHE A 239 -12.64 0.60 12.35
CA PHE A 239 -12.56 2.03 12.58
C PHE A 239 -12.26 2.78 11.30
N LYS A 240 -12.92 3.95 11.17
CA LYS A 240 -12.66 4.96 10.15
C LYS A 240 -12.55 6.32 10.79
N VAL A 241 -11.70 7.16 10.26
CA VAL A 241 -11.59 8.57 10.67
C VAL A 241 -11.98 9.44 9.50
N THR A 242 -12.95 10.30 9.70
CA THR A 242 -13.43 11.26 8.70
C THR A 242 -13.32 12.69 9.25
N LYS A 243 -13.70 13.67 8.45
CA LYS A 243 -13.82 15.06 8.93
C LYS A 243 -14.86 15.22 10.06
N ASP A 244 -15.85 14.33 10.11
CA ASP A 244 -16.96 14.42 11.06
C ASP A 244 -16.67 13.69 12.38
N GLY A 245 -15.63 12.85 12.44
CA GLY A 245 -15.26 12.13 13.67
C GLY A 245 -14.70 10.74 13.45
N ILE A 246 -14.70 9.96 14.53
CA ILE A 246 -14.28 8.56 14.57
C ILE A 246 -15.52 7.68 14.52
N PHE A 247 -15.54 6.75 13.59
CA PHE A 247 -16.61 5.78 13.38
C PHE A 247 -16.10 4.37 13.65
N ARG A 248 -16.94 3.54 14.26
CA ARG A 248 -16.75 2.10 14.43
C ARG A 248 -17.93 1.37 13.80
N ASP A 249 -17.68 0.45 12.87
CA ASP A 249 -18.70 -0.33 12.18
C ASP A 249 -19.82 0.55 11.56
N GLY A 250 -19.48 1.79 11.19
CA GLY A 250 -20.41 2.78 10.63
C GLY A 250 -21.11 3.69 11.67
N GLU A 251 -20.99 3.39 12.96
CA GLU A 251 -21.55 4.22 14.04
C GLU A 251 -20.54 5.28 14.50
N LEU A 252 -21.05 6.49 14.77
CA LEU A 252 -20.21 7.60 15.26
C LEU A 252 -19.87 7.38 16.73
N MET A 253 -18.57 7.27 17.02
CA MET A 253 -18.04 7.05 18.38
C MET A 253 -17.57 8.34 19.02
N LYS A 254 -17.05 9.28 18.26
CA LYS A 254 -16.54 10.56 18.73
C LYS A 254 -16.62 11.61 17.62
N ASN A 255 -17.29 12.73 17.90
CA ASN A 255 -17.23 13.92 17.07
C ASN A 255 -15.86 14.60 17.21
N PHE A 256 -15.38 15.22 16.14
CA PHE A 256 -14.39 16.26 16.24
C PHE A 256 -15.14 17.58 16.46
N ASP A 257 -14.93 18.18 17.61
CA ASP A 257 -15.38 19.55 17.84
C ASP A 257 -14.58 20.43 16.85
N ILE A 258 -15.28 20.91 15.81
CA ILE A 258 -14.78 21.83 14.81
C ILE A 258 -15.01 23.25 15.31
#